data_bcfa307515268c8b156254e6a7866496
#
_entry.id   bcfa307515268c8b156254e6a7866496
#
_cell.length_a   1.000
_cell.length_b   1.000
_cell.length_c   1.000
_cell.angle_alpha   90.00
_cell.angle_beta   90.00
_cell.angle_gamma   90.00
#
_symmetry.space_group_name_H-M   'P 1'
#
loop_
_entity.id
_entity.type
_entity.pdbx_description
1 polymer ?
#
loop_
_entity_poly.entity_id
_entity_poly.type
_entity_poly.pdbx_seq_one_letter_code
_entity_poly.pdbx_strand_id
1 'polypeptide(L)'
;IPVVLDPVGMGSTPTRNELVERLLADIEFAAIKGNYGEITALAGAEAEVRGVESVGEYDEIEATAQAVAESADTVVVASGETDIVASADAVYRVDAGHEMMGEVVGTGCMLGGTVATFCGALDASLSAALHATLAFGLVGERAADIDYNGPASYRTNFLDSVWNLTPAEAAELDSTLADRIEGDS
;
A
#
# COMPACT_ATOMS: atom_id res chain seq x y z
N ILE A 1 -8.26 -9.11 -16.02
CA ILE A 1 -8.66 -8.16 -14.96
C ILE A 1 -7.59 -8.24 -13.89
N PRO A 2 -6.93 -7.14 -13.50
CA PRO A 2 -5.95 -7.15 -12.45
C PRO A 2 -6.57 -7.54 -11.10
N VAL A 3 -5.80 -8.25 -10.28
CA VAL A 3 -6.20 -8.66 -8.94
C VAL A 3 -5.21 -8.02 -7.95
N VAL A 4 -5.70 -7.48 -6.85
CA VAL A 4 -4.88 -6.92 -5.77
C VAL A 4 -5.12 -7.72 -4.50
N LEU A 5 -4.05 -8.13 -3.84
CA LEU A 5 -4.09 -8.83 -2.56
C LEU A 5 -3.97 -7.83 -1.40
N ASP A 6 -4.89 -7.89 -0.45
CA ASP A 6 -4.71 -7.28 0.87
C ASP A 6 -4.59 -8.43 1.89
N PRO A 7 -3.35 -8.80 2.34
CA PRO A 7 -3.11 -9.97 3.18
C PRO A 7 -3.47 -9.69 4.65
N VAL A 8 -4.70 -9.25 4.89
CA VAL A 8 -5.18 -8.81 6.21
C VAL A 8 -4.87 -9.83 7.30
N GLY A 9 -4.06 -9.40 8.26
CA GLY A 9 -3.68 -10.21 9.42
C GLY A 9 -2.65 -11.29 9.11
N MET A 10 -1.88 -11.18 8.02
CA MET A 10 -0.66 -11.95 7.81
C MET A 10 0.26 -11.82 9.03
N GLY A 11 0.85 -12.94 9.48
CA GLY A 11 1.63 -13.00 10.72
C GLY A 11 0.82 -13.20 11.99
N SER A 12 -0.52 -13.04 11.98
CA SER A 12 -1.34 -13.14 13.20
C SER A 12 -1.75 -14.57 13.57
N THR A 13 -1.94 -15.44 12.59
CA THR A 13 -2.31 -16.84 12.83
C THR A 13 -1.77 -17.75 11.71
N PRO A 14 -1.41 -19.03 12.03
CA PRO A 14 -0.97 -19.99 11.00
C PRO A 14 -1.96 -20.15 9.85
N THR A 15 -3.27 -20.20 10.13
CA THR A 15 -4.29 -20.36 9.09
C THR A 15 -4.31 -19.21 8.09
N ARG A 16 -4.07 -17.96 8.55
CA ARG A 16 -3.99 -16.80 7.66
C ARG A 16 -2.75 -16.84 6.81
N ASN A 17 -1.62 -17.21 7.40
CA ASN A 17 -0.36 -17.37 6.67
C ASN A 17 -0.50 -18.42 5.57
N GLU A 18 -0.98 -19.63 5.90
CA GLU A 18 -1.24 -20.70 4.92
C GLU A 18 -2.18 -20.27 3.80
N LEU A 19 -3.22 -19.48 4.11
CA LEU A 19 -4.15 -18.98 3.10
C LEU A 19 -3.47 -17.99 2.14
N VAL A 20 -2.72 -17.03 2.67
CA VAL A 20 -2.01 -16.02 1.87
C VAL A 20 -0.95 -16.70 0.99
N GLU A 21 -0.16 -17.62 1.53
CA GLU A 21 0.84 -18.39 0.79
C GLU A 21 0.19 -19.17 -0.39
N ARG A 22 -0.96 -19.80 -0.16
CA ARG A 22 -1.69 -20.49 -1.22
C ARG A 22 -2.22 -19.55 -2.28
N LEU A 23 -2.72 -18.37 -1.90
CA LEU A 23 -3.18 -17.35 -2.85
C LEU A 23 -2.01 -16.88 -3.73
N LEU A 24 -0.84 -16.62 -3.14
CA LEU A 24 0.36 -16.22 -3.87
C LEU A 24 0.89 -17.32 -4.80
N ALA A 25 0.73 -18.59 -4.42
CA ALA A 25 1.14 -19.71 -5.26
C ALA A 25 0.21 -19.94 -6.47
N ASP A 26 -1.08 -19.60 -6.35
CA ASP A 26 -2.11 -19.95 -7.33
C ASP A 26 -2.54 -18.75 -8.20
N ILE A 27 -2.24 -17.50 -7.81
CA ILE A 27 -2.76 -16.28 -8.44
C ILE A 27 -1.63 -15.29 -8.68
N GLU A 28 -1.56 -14.75 -9.91
CA GLU A 28 -0.72 -13.61 -10.24
C GLU A 28 -1.42 -12.30 -9.81
N PHE A 29 -0.79 -11.54 -8.94
CA PHE A 29 -1.32 -10.28 -8.44
C PHE A 29 -0.68 -9.09 -9.15
N ALA A 30 -1.50 -8.09 -9.51
CA ALA A 30 -1.01 -6.81 -10.02
C ALA A 30 -0.37 -5.95 -8.92
N ALA A 31 -0.83 -6.12 -7.68
CA ALA A 31 -0.21 -5.51 -6.51
C ALA A 31 -0.57 -6.28 -5.23
N ILE A 32 0.31 -6.18 -4.23
CA ILE A 32 0.05 -6.57 -2.84
C ILE A 32 0.04 -5.30 -2.00
N LYS A 33 -1.03 -5.07 -1.23
CA LYS A 33 -1.13 -3.95 -0.31
C LYS A 33 -1.32 -4.46 1.11
N GLY A 34 -0.42 -4.13 2.01
CA GLY A 34 -0.52 -4.45 3.44
C GLY A 34 0.01 -3.32 4.30
N ASN A 35 -0.21 -3.37 5.62
CA ASN A 35 0.53 -2.50 6.54
C ASN A 35 1.97 -3.03 6.73
N TYR A 36 2.83 -2.26 7.38
CA TYR A 36 4.23 -2.64 7.63
C TYR A 36 4.36 -4.02 8.26
N GLY A 37 3.52 -4.33 9.27
CA GLY A 37 3.55 -5.63 9.94
C GLY A 37 3.17 -6.79 9.03
N GLU A 38 2.18 -6.60 8.17
CA GLU A 38 1.73 -7.60 7.21
C GLU A 38 2.78 -7.86 6.12
N ILE A 39 3.42 -6.80 5.60
CA ILE A 39 4.49 -6.91 4.59
C ILE A 39 5.74 -7.54 5.20
N THR A 40 6.12 -7.16 6.43
CA THR A 40 7.24 -7.78 7.15
C THR A 40 6.98 -9.27 7.43
N ALA A 41 5.75 -9.61 7.83
CA ALA A 41 5.39 -11.00 8.06
C ALA A 41 5.41 -11.83 6.76
N LEU A 42 5.01 -11.23 5.65
CA LEU A 42 5.07 -11.87 4.33
C LEU A 42 6.52 -12.14 3.90
N ALA A 43 7.41 -11.17 4.08
CA ALA A 43 8.86 -11.33 3.82
C ALA A 43 9.47 -12.42 4.70
N GLY A 44 9.08 -12.50 5.97
CA GLY A 44 9.54 -13.55 6.90
C GLY A 44 9.12 -14.95 6.48
N ALA A 45 7.89 -15.14 6.04
CA ALA A 45 7.40 -16.41 5.52
C ALA A 45 8.17 -16.85 4.26
N GLU A 46 8.45 -15.93 3.35
CA GLU A 46 9.24 -16.22 2.15
C GLU A 46 10.72 -16.52 2.47
N ALA A 47 11.29 -15.80 3.46
CA ALA A 47 12.65 -16.05 3.93
C ALA A 47 12.80 -17.46 4.54
N GLU A 48 11.82 -17.91 5.33
CA GLU A 48 11.78 -19.28 5.88
C GLU A 48 11.75 -20.34 4.77
N VAL A 49 10.95 -20.13 3.73
CA VAL A 49 10.85 -21.04 2.58
C VAL A 49 12.18 -21.09 1.81
N ARG A 50 12.90 -19.97 1.71
CA ARG A 50 14.20 -19.88 1.01
C ARG A 50 15.40 -20.19 1.88
N GLY A 51 15.23 -20.36 3.19
CA GLY A 51 16.32 -20.66 4.14
C GLY A 51 17.25 -19.46 4.38
N VAL A 52 16.77 -18.25 4.22
CA VAL A 52 17.47 -16.98 4.48
C VAL A 52 17.05 -16.43 5.85
N GLU A 53 17.97 -15.81 6.60
CA GLU A 53 17.64 -15.14 7.86
C GLU A 53 16.64 -14.00 7.61
N SER A 54 15.62 -13.91 8.47
CA SER A 54 14.51 -12.96 8.33
C SER A 54 15.02 -11.51 8.36
N VAL A 55 14.68 -10.75 7.32
CA VAL A 55 14.77 -9.30 7.30
C VAL A 55 13.62 -8.76 8.13
N GLY A 56 13.86 -8.04 9.21
CA GLY A 56 12.71 -7.67 9.98
C GLY A 56 12.80 -6.72 11.15
N GLU A 57 13.19 -5.48 10.93
CA GLU A 57 12.72 -4.37 11.75
C GLU A 57 12.03 -3.35 10.82
N TYR A 58 11.05 -2.56 11.35
CA TYR A 58 10.36 -1.54 10.55
C TYR A 58 11.30 -0.46 9.99
N ASP A 59 12.52 -0.35 10.52
CA ASP A 59 13.57 0.56 10.05
C ASP A 59 14.10 0.21 8.65
N GLU A 60 13.76 -0.98 8.11
CA GLU A 60 14.15 -1.45 6.77
C GLU A 60 12.93 -1.78 5.88
N ILE A 61 11.80 -1.10 6.09
CA ILE A 61 10.55 -1.41 5.39
C ILE A 61 10.67 -1.26 3.87
N GLU A 62 11.49 -0.32 3.38
CA GLU A 62 11.74 -0.12 1.96
C GLU A 62 12.40 -1.37 1.34
N ALA A 63 13.48 -1.84 1.95
CA ALA A 63 14.18 -3.04 1.49
C ALA A 63 13.28 -4.28 1.61
N THR A 64 12.49 -4.36 2.67
CA THR A 64 11.52 -5.44 2.89
C THR A 64 10.44 -5.44 1.82
N ALA A 65 9.84 -4.28 1.52
CA ALA A 65 8.81 -4.15 0.48
C ALA A 65 9.37 -4.49 -0.91
N GLN A 66 10.61 -4.06 -1.21
CA GLN A 66 11.28 -4.39 -2.46
C GLN A 66 11.56 -5.90 -2.58
N ALA A 67 12.04 -6.54 -1.53
CA ALA A 67 12.28 -7.98 -1.52
C ALA A 67 11.00 -8.80 -1.75
N VAL A 68 9.88 -8.39 -1.13
CA VAL A 68 8.57 -9.02 -1.39
C VAL A 68 8.13 -8.78 -2.84
N ALA A 69 8.30 -7.57 -3.35
CA ALA A 69 7.94 -7.24 -4.74
C ALA A 69 8.74 -8.07 -5.75
N GLU A 70 10.04 -8.24 -5.53
CA GLU A 70 10.91 -9.09 -6.36
C GLU A 70 10.51 -10.56 -6.27
N SER A 71 10.26 -11.06 -5.06
CA SER A 71 9.93 -12.45 -4.81
C SER A 71 8.60 -12.87 -5.41
N ALA A 72 7.59 -12.02 -5.30
CA ALA A 72 6.23 -12.26 -5.78
C ALA A 72 6.01 -11.77 -7.23
N ASP A 73 7.05 -11.23 -7.89
CA ASP A 73 6.99 -10.63 -9.24
C ASP A 73 5.80 -9.67 -9.39
N THR A 74 5.68 -8.73 -8.45
CA THR A 74 4.55 -7.80 -8.39
C THR A 74 4.95 -6.44 -7.81
N VAL A 75 3.98 -5.57 -7.60
CA VAL A 75 4.14 -4.30 -6.90
C VAL A 75 3.66 -4.44 -5.45
N VAL A 76 4.39 -3.85 -4.51
CA VAL A 76 4.02 -3.83 -3.10
C VAL A 76 3.70 -2.40 -2.66
N VAL A 77 2.60 -2.24 -1.93
CA VAL A 77 2.25 -1.02 -1.20
C VAL A 77 2.26 -1.35 0.29
N ALA A 78 3.29 -0.91 1.00
CA ALA A 78 3.36 -1.02 2.45
C ALA A 78 2.86 0.27 3.08
N SER A 79 1.69 0.22 3.73
CA SER A 79 1.07 1.40 4.31
C SER A 79 1.49 1.62 5.76
N GLY A 80 1.82 2.87 6.10
CA GLY A 80 2.28 3.30 7.41
C GLY A 80 2.17 4.80 7.63
N GLU A 81 3.05 5.38 8.42
CA GLU A 81 3.19 6.83 8.59
C GLU A 81 3.65 7.46 7.26
N THR A 82 4.63 6.83 6.61
CA THR A 82 5.03 7.07 5.22
C THR A 82 4.67 5.82 4.42
N ASP A 83 3.91 5.95 3.35
CA ASP A 83 3.61 4.79 2.52
C ASP A 83 4.78 4.45 1.60
N ILE A 84 5.09 3.15 1.45
CA ILE A 84 6.14 2.66 0.55
C ILE A 84 5.49 1.97 -0.64
N VAL A 85 5.89 2.37 -1.84
CA VAL A 85 5.48 1.70 -3.09
C VAL A 85 6.73 1.13 -3.76
N ALA A 86 6.80 -0.18 -3.88
CA ALA A 86 7.98 -0.89 -4.37
C ALA A 86 7.67 -1.83 -5.54
N SER A 87 8.60 -1.91 -6.46
CA SER A 87 8.76 -2.99 -7.43
C SER A 87 10.16 -3.59 -7.28
N ALA A 88 10.50 -4.64 -8.04
CA ALA A 88 11.86 -5.18 -8.07
C ALA A 88 12.93 -4.12 -8.39
N ASP A 89 12.60 -3.13 -9.25
CA ASP A 89 13.56 -2.17 -9.80
C ASP A 89 13.48 -0.77 -9.19
N ALA A 90 12.47 -0.48 -8.36
CA ALA A 90 12.25 0.88 -7.85
C ALA A 90 11.46 0.88 -6.55
N VAL A 91 11.85 1.77 -5.66
CA VAL A 91 11.17 2.04 -4.37
C VAL A 91 10.85 3.53 -4.27
N TYR A 92 9.66 3.84 -3.81
CA TYR A 92 9.18 5.20 -3.60
C TYR A 92 8.65 5.35 -2.17
N ARG A 93 8.98 6.46 -1.53
CA ARG A 93 8.30 6.96 -0.33
C ARG A 93 7.20 7.92 -0.75
N VAL A 94 6.03 7.78 -0.16
CA VAL A 94 4.89 8.66 -0.39
C VAL A 94 4.49 9.28 0.95
N ASP A 95 4.83 10.55 1.11
CA ASP A 95 4.51 11.34 2.31
C ASP A 95 3.25 12.18 2.04
N ALA A 96 2.12 11.50 1.82
CA ALA A 96 0.82 12.12 1.60
C ALA A 96 -0.21 11.51 2.54
N GLY A 97 -1.08 12.34 3.08
CA GLY A 97 -2.12 11.91 4.00
C GLY A 97 -2.17 12.70 5.29
N HIS A 98 -2.94 12.22 6.24
CA HIS A 98 -3.14 12.87 7.54
C HIS A 98 -3.23 11.82 8.65
N GLU A 99 -2.71 12.12 9.83
CA GLU A 99 -2.67 11.21 10.99
C GLU A 99 -4.04 10.62 11.36
N MET A 100 -5.12 11.39 11.17
CA MET A 100 -6.50 10.95 11.42
C MET A 100 -6.93 9.76 10.54
N MET A 101 -6.24 9.48 9.44
CA MET A 101 -6.50 8.28 8.63
C MET A 101 -6.21 7.01 9.43
N GLY A 102 -5.19 7.05 10.30
CA GLY A 102 -4.84 5.95 11.21
C GLY A 102 -5.88 5.70 12.30
N GLU A 103 -6.64 6.73 12.68
CA GLU A 103 -7.71 6.65 13.69
C GLU A 103 -9.04 6.11 13.14
N VAL A 104 -9.16 5.98 11.82
CA VAL A 104 -10.37 5.46 11.15
C VAL A 104 -10.15 4.02 10.71
N VAL A 105 -10.83 3.09 11.38
CA VAL A 105 -10.78 1.67 11.00
C VAL A 105 -11.28 1.47 9.57
N GLY A 106 -10.47 0.80 8.75
CA GLY A 106 -10.82 0.44 7.38
C GLY A 106 -10.16 1.29 6.29
N THR A 107 -9.46 2.38 6.62
CA THR A 107 -8.69 3.19 5.65
C THR A 107 -7.67 2.35 4.89
N GLY A 108 -6.95 1.45 5.57
CA GLY A 108 -6.03 0.53 4.92
C GLY A 108 -6.70 -0.35 3.85
N CYS A 109 -7.85 -0.96 4.15
CA CYS A 109 -8.58 -1.75 3.16
C CYS A 109 -9.16 -0.89 2.03
N MET A 110 -9.55 0.36 2.31
CA MET A 110 -9.99 1.31 1.29
C MET A 110 -8.84 1.69 0.35
N LEU A 111 -7.62 1.86 0.86
CA LEU A 111 -6.43 2.04 0.01
C LEU A 111 -6.23 0.84 -0.93
N GLY A 112 -6.37 -0.40 -0.44
CA GLY A 112 -6.31 -1.60 -1.27
C GLY A 112 -7.33 -1.59 -2.42
N GLY A 113 -8.57 -1.17 -2.14
CA GLY A 113 -9.61 -0.96 -3.15
C GLY A 113 -9.28 0.14 -4.16
N THR A 114 -8.64 1.23 -3.69
CA THR A 114 -8.15 2.32 -4.54
C THR A 114 -7.05 1.84 -5.47
N VAL A 115 -6.05 1.11 -4.95
CA VAL A 115 -4.98 0.49 -5.75
C VAL A 115 -5.57 -0.42 -6.83
N ALA A 116 -6.54 -1.27 -6.49
CA ALA A 116 -7.20 -2.14 -7.45
C ALA A 116 -7.92 -1.36 -8.56
N THR A 117 -8.55 -0.23 -8.21
CA THR A 117 -9.23 0.65 -9.17
C THR A 117 -8.24 1.25 -10.17
N PHE A 118 -7.11 1.77 -9.67
CA PHE A 118 -6.07 2.35 -10.53
C PHE A 118 -5.37 1.28 -11.38
N CYS A 119 -5.10 0.09 -10.85
CA CYS A 119 -4.59 -1.04 -11.64
C CYS A 119 -5.56 -1.47 -12.75
N GLY A 120 -6.86 -1.29 -12.56
CA GLY A 120 -7.86 -1.52 -13.59
C GLY A 120 -7.92 -0.44 -14.67
N ALA A 121 -7.40 0.76 -14.39
CA ALA A 121 -7.45 1.92 -15.27
C ALA A 121 -6.13 2.20 -16.01
N LEU A 122 -4.99 1.75 -15.46
CA LEU A 122 -3.65 2.01 -15.99
C LEU A 122 -2.95 0.69 -16.33
N ASP A 123 -2.17 0.70 -17.42
CA ASP A 123 -1.49 -0.51 -17.92
C ASP A 123 -0.25 -0.90 -17.06
N ALA A 124 0.36 0.07 -16.34
CA ALA A 124 1.57 -0.15 -15.54
C ALA A 124 1.24 -0.20 -14.04
N SER A 125 1.38 -1.37 -13.42
CA SER A 125 1.03 -1.60 -12.01
C SER A 125 1.76 -0.68 -11.03
N LEU A 126 3.07 -0.42 -11.22
CA LEU A 126 3.83 0.48 -10.36
C LEU A 126 3.28 1.91 -10.40
N SER A 127 3.04 2.44 -11.60
CA SER A 127 2.43 3.77 -11.78
C SER A 127 1.02 3.81 -11.19
N ALA A 128 0.23 2.75 -11.38
CA ALA A 128 -1.11 2.64 -10.81
C ALA A 128 -1.10 2.69 -9.29
N ALA A 129 -0.24 1.89 -8.66
CA ALA A 129 -0.10 1.84 -7.20
C ALA A 129 0.37 3.20 -6.64
N LEU A 130 1.35 3.83 -7.29
CA LEU A 130 1.88 5.13 -6.87
C LEU A 130 0.80 6.22 -6.93
N HIS A 131 0.10 6.34 -8.05
CA HIS A 131 -0.97 7.34 -8.20
C HIS A 131 -2.15 7.04 -7.27
N ALA A 132 -2.47 5.78 -7.02
CA ALA A 132 -3.52 5.39 -6.07
C ALA A 132 -3.18 5.84 -4.65
N THR A 133 -1.93 5.62 -4.20
CA THR A 133 -1.45 6.00 -2.88
C THR A 133 -1.44 7.53 -2.73
N LEU A 134 -0.91 8.26 -3.71
CA LEU A 134 -0.94 9.72 -3.73
C LEU A 134 -2.37 10.28 -3.71
N ALA A 135 -3.27 9.74 -4.54
CA ALA A 135 -4.68 10.16 -4.57
C ALA A 135 -5.38 9.93 -3.23
N PHE A 136 -5.09 8.80 -2.61
CA PHE A 136 -5.67 8.42 -1.31
C PHE A 136 -5.16 9.32 -0.18
N GLY A 137 -3.86 9.65 -0.18
CA GLY A 137 -3.27 10.60 0.76
C GLY A 137 -3.86 12.00 0.61
N LEU A 138 -3.95 12.53 -0.62
CA LEU A 138 -4.56 13.83 -0.91
C LEU A 138 -6.00 13.91 -0.41
N VAL A 139 -6.78 12.84 -0.57
CA VAL A 139 -8.16 12.78 -0.05
C VAL A 139 -8.16 12.86 1.48
N GLY A 140 -7.18 12.22 2.15
CA GLY A 140 -6.99 12.30 3.59
C GLY A 140 -6.70 13.70 4.08
N GLU A 141 -5.82 14.44 3.40
CA GLU A 141 -5.50 15.84 3.68
C GLU A 141 -6.72 16.75 3.49
N ARG A 142 -7.42 16.61 2.36
CA ARG A 142 -8.66 17.37 2.09
C ARG A 142 -9.74 17.14 3.15
N ALA A 143 -9.85 15.92 3.64
CA ALA A 143 -10.79 15.60 4.71
C ALA A 143 -10.42 16.29 6.04
N ALA A 144 -9.15 16.53 6.28
CA ALA A 144 -8.64 17.22 7.45
C ALA A 144 -8.82 18.75 7.36
N ASP A 145 -8.88 19.31 6.16
CA ASP A 145 -9.16 20.73 5.92
C ASP A 145 -10.62 21.11 6.23
N ILE A 146 -11.52 20.12 6.35
CA ILE A 146 -12.92 20.31 6.72
C ILE A 146 -13.07 20.13 8.22
N ASP A 147 -13.79 21.02 8.90
CA ASP A 147 -14.01 20.93 10.35
C ASP A 147 -14.51 19.53 10.76
N TYR A 148 -13.84 18.92 11.75
CA TYR A 148 -14.23 17.65 12.34
C TYR A 148 -14.03 17.67 13.87
N ASN A 149 -14.82 16.86 14.60
CA ASN A 149 -14.75 16.76 16.06
C ASN A 149 -14.01 15.49 16.53
N GLY A 150 -13.66 14.59 15.61
CA GLY A 150 -13.01 13.33 15.90
C GLY A 150 -13.12 12.33 14.75
N PRO A 151 -12.70 11.06 14.93
CA PRO A 151 -12.60 10.09 13.84
C PRO A 151 -13.89 9.86 13.05
N ALA A 152 -15.06 9.93 13.69
CA ALA A 152 -16.34 9.70 13.02
C ALA A 152 -16.68 10.79 11.99
N SER A 153 -16.55 12.08 12.38
CA SER A 153 -16.79 13.20 11.46
C SER A 153 -15.68 13.31 10.41
N TYR A 154 -14.42 13.07 10.79
CA TYR A 154 -13.33 12.95 9.82
C TYR A 154 -13.61 11.86 8.78
N ARG A 155 -14.04 10.66 9.20
CA ARG A 155 -14.42 9.59 8.28
C ARG A 155 -15.49 10.01 7.29
N THR A 156 -16.48 10.76 7.73
CA THR A 156 -17.52 11.29 6.83
C THR A 156 -16.91 12.23 5.80
N ASN A 157 -16.10 13.19 6.24
CA ASN A 157 -15.38 14.10 5.35
C ASN A 157 -14.49 13.35 4.36
N PHE A 158 -13.81 12.29 4.84
CA PHE A 158 -12.95 11.45 4.02
C PHE A 158 -13.74 10.75 2.89
N LEU A 159 -14.87 10.12 3.22
CA LEU A 159 -15.70 9.44 2.22
C LEU A 159 -16.31 10.43 1.21
N ASP A 160 -16.71 11.62 1.66
CA ASP A 160 -17.19 12.68 0.80
C ASP A 160 -16.07 13.20 -0.12
N SER A 161 -14.85 13.31 0.40
CA SER A 161 -13.67 13.71 -0.40
C SER A 161 -13.29 12.66 -1.44
N VAL A 162 -13.39 11.36 -1.11
CA VAL A 162 -13.22 10.26 -2.09
C VAL A 162 -14.26 10.37 -3.20
N TRP A 163 -15.52 10.57 -2.83
CA TRP A 163 -16.61 10.70 -3.81
C TRP A 163 -16.42 11.89 -4.75
N ASN A 164 -15.89 12.99 -4.24
CA ASN A 164 -15.72 14.23 -4.99
C ASN A 164 -14.39 14.29 -5.78
N LEU A 165 -13.49 13.33 -5.63
CA LEU A 165 -12.25 13.28 -6.40
C LEU A 165 -12.55 13.07 -7.88
N THR A 166 -12.14 14.02 -8.71
CA THR A 166 -12.36 13.95 -10.16
C THR A 166 -11.18 13.28 -10.88
N PRO A 167 -11.41 12.67 -12.05
CA PRO A 167 -10.32 12.13 -12.87
C PRO A 167 -9.27 13.17 -13.25
N ALA A 168 -9.68 14.44 -13.44
CA ALA A 168 -8.75 15.53 -13.77
C ALA A 168 -7.80 15.80 -12.58
N GLU A 169 -8.32 15.88 -11.36
CA GLU A 169 -7.50 16.07 -10.16
C GLU A 169 -6.57 14.86 -9.93
N ALA A 170 -7.07 13.65 -10.14
CA ALA A 170 -6.23 12.45 -10.03
C ALA A 170 -5.12 12.41 -11.10
N ALA A 171 -5.33 13.00 -12.27
CA ALA A 171 -4.33 13.08 -13.34
C ALA A 171 -3.29 14.19 -13.11
N GLU A 172 -3.63 15.20 -12.29
CA GLU A 172 -2.76 16.33 -11.93
C GLU A 172 -1.97 16.09 -10.63
N LEU A 173 -2.05 14.87 -10.05
CA LEU A 173 -1.31 14.53 -8.84
C LEU A 173 0.18 14.77 -9.05
N ASP A 174 0.73 15.57 -8.16
CA ASP A 174 2.16 15.91 -8.20
C ASP A 174 3.00 14.71 -7.79
N SER A 175 3.66 14.09 -8.76
CA SER A 175 4.56 12.98 -8.52
C SER A 175 5.81 13.38 -7.70
N THR A 176 6.03 14.68 -7.46
CA THR A 176 7.11 15.15 -6.58
C THR A 176 6.81 14.90 -5.10
N LEU A 177 5.57 14.54 -4.73
CA LEU A 177 5.21 14.04 -3.40
C LEU A 177 5.64 12.58 -3.17
N ALA A 178 6.20 11.95 -4.19
CA ALA A 178 6.75 10.61 -4.11
C ALA A 178 8.26 10.66 -4.41
N ASP A 179 9.06 10.48 -3.37
CA ASP A 179 10.51 10.45 -3.50
C ASP A 179 10.98 9.04 -3.90
N ARG A 180 11.64 8.96 -5.06
CA ARG A 180 12.32 7.72 -5.45
C ARG A 180 13.58 7.54 -4.62
N ILE A 181 13.69 6.39 -3.98
CA ILE A 181 14.90 6.01 -3.24
C ILE A 181 15.91 5.48 -4.25
N GLU A 182 17.07 6.14 -4.35
CA GLU A 182 18.20 5.61 -5.10
C GLU A 182 18.86 4.50 -4.26
N GLY A 183 18.84 3.26 -4.75
CA GLY A 183 19.55 2.17 -4.10
C GLY A 183 21.06 2.45 -4.09
N ASP A 184 21.72 2.22 -2.97
CA ASP A 184 23.17 2.20 -2.90
C ASP A 184 23.70 1.11 -3.85
N SER A 185 24.42 1.55 -4.88
CA SER A 185 25.00 0.72 -5.96
C SER A 185 26.20 -0.08 -5.47
#